data_2d978e59ce192bcda2ca90685e4a1c7c
#
_entry.id   2d978e59ce192bcda2ca90685e4a1c7c
#
_cell.length_a   1.000
_cell.length_b   1.000
_cell.length_c   1.000
_cell.angle_alpha   90.00
_cell.angle_beta   90.00
_cell.angle_gamma   90.00
#
_symmetry.space_group_name_H-M   'P 1'
#
loop_
_entity.id
_entity.type
_entity.pdbx_description
1 polymer ?
#
loop_
_entity_poly.entity_id
_entity_poly.type
_entity_poly.pdbx_seq_one_letter_code
_entity_poly.pdbx_strand_id
1 'polypeptide(L)'
;MFGICNLAIIPLRIEPSDRSEIVSQVLFGEHFEILEQFKQWSKIKLQFDQLSEDVIVLNADLLEYITGPNNLLLPIPLGSSLSFLSHSDINSTNFNFEGTKISGIKPKNCILNTAFMYLNAPYLWGGKTPFGVDCSGFTQMVYKLNGYKLLRDASQQALQGEALSFIEESEPGDLAFFDNEEGNIIHVGIIMEDNYIIHASGKVRIDRLDHLGIYNAETNRHTHKLRVIKKII
;
A
#
# COMPACT_ATOMS: atom_id res chain seq x y z
N MET A 1 -4.10 0.84 23.80
CA MET A 1 -5.32 0.01 23.49
C MET A 1 -5.18 -0.46 22.06
N PHE A 2 -5.59 -1.70 21.76
CA PHE A 2 -5.52 -2.22 20.39
C PHE A 2 -6.91 -2.26 19.75
N GLY A 3 -6.96 -2.05 18.44
CA GLY A 3 -8.16 -2.09 17.63
C GLY A 3 -7.95 -2.87 16.33
N ILE A 4 -9.07 -3.25 15.71
CA ILE A 4 -9.12 -3.91 14.40
C ILE A 4 -10.10 -3.12 13.55
N CYS A 5 -9.72 -2.84 12.30
CA CYS A 5 -10.60 -2.16 11.34
C CYS A 5 -11.72 -3.11 10.90
N ASN A 6 -12.96 -2.75 11.19
CA ASN A 6 -14.17 -3.47 10.76
C ASN A 6 -14.91 -2.78 9.60
N LEU A 7 -14.32 -1.72 9.05
CA LEU A 7 -14.80 -1.01 7.86
C LEU A 7 -13.96 -1.41 6.64
N ALA A 8 -14.53 -1.23 5.45
CA ALA A 8 -13.83 -1.54 4.20
C ALA A 8 -12.50 -0.79 4.10
N ILE A 9 -12.54 0.53 4.28
CA ILE A 9 -11.40 1.45 4.18
C ILE A 9 -11.63 2.62 5.14
N ILE A 10 -10.59 2.99 5.89
CA ILE A 10 -10.55 4.22 6.68
C ILE A 10 -9.36 5.06 6.24
N PRO A 11 -9.52 6.33 5.84
CA PRO A 11 -8.40 7.20 5.54
C PRO A 11 -7.65 7.58 6.82
N LEU A 12 -6.33 7.51 6.78
CA LEU A 12 -5.45 8.04 7.80
C LEU A 12 -4.97 9.43 7.39
N ARG A 13 -5.06 10.37 8.32
CA ARG A 13 -4.74 11.77 8.08
C ARG A 13 -3.61 12.24 8.98
N ILE A 14 -2.83 13.19 8.49
CA ILE A 14 -1.70 13.75 9.25
C ILE A 14 -2.16 14.59 10.45
N GLU A 15 -3.35 15.19 10.36
CA GLU A 15 -3.95 16.00 11.43
C GLU A 15 -5.42 15.60 11.64
N PRO A 16 -6.02 15.86 12.82
CA PRO A 16 -7.41 15.51 13.13
C PRO A 16 -8.41 16.43 12.42
N SER A 17 -8.41 16.41 11.10
CA SER A 17 -9.24 17.26 10.23
C SER A 17 -9.56 16.55 8.91
N ASP A 18 -10.82 16.64 8.46
CA ASP A 18 -11.25 16.12 7.16
C ASP A 18 -10.57 16.79 5.96
N ARG A 19 -9.99 17.98 6.18
CA ARG A 19 -9.26 18.73 5.15
C ARG A 19 -7.77 18.43 5.14
N SER A 20 -7.28 17.68 6.12
CA SER A 20 -5.88 17.31 6.23
C SER A 20 -5.49 16.26 5.19
N GLU A 21 -4.21 16.19 4.90
CA GLU A 21 -3.61 15.23 3.97
C GLU A 21 -3.90 13.79 4.38
N ILE A 22 -4.25 12.94 3.42
CA ILE A 22 -4.32 11.48 3.61
C ILE A 22 -2.91 10.93 3.45
N VAL A 23 -2.36 10.33 4.51
CA VAL A 23 -1.01 9.74 4.50
C VAL A 23 -1.03 8.24 4.25
N SER A 24 -2.13 7.56 4.59
CA SER A 24 -2.33 6.12 4.34
C SER A 24 -3.81 5.75 4.46
N GLN A 25 -4.10 4.46 4.41
CA GLN A 25 -5.42 3.89 4.64
C GLN A 25 -5.31 2.69 5.58
N VAL A 26 -6.31 2.51 6.45
CA VAL A 26 -6.53 1.26 7.19
C VAL A 26 -7.54 0.43 6.42
N LEU A 27 -7.19 -0.79 6.08
CA LEU A 27 -8.07 -1.71 5.38
C LEU A 27 -8.76 -2.65 6.38
N PHE A 28 -9.87 -3.24 5.94
CA PHE A 28 -10.60 -4.23 6.74
C PHE A 28 -9.66 -5.28 7.34
N GLY A 29 -9.82 -5.54 8.63
CA GLY A 29 -9.04 -6.52 9.39
C GLY A 29 -7.62 -6.10 9.76
N GLU A 30 -7.15 -4.92 9.36
CA GLU A 30 -5.85 -4.42 9.82
C GLU A 30 -5.89 -4.00 11.29
N HIS A 31 -4.81 -4.35 12.01
CA HIS A 31 -4.66 -4.07 13.44
C HIS A 31 -3.92 -2.76 13.65
N PHE A 32 -4.32 -2.04 14.67
CA PHE A 32 -3.68 -0.78 15.07
C PHE A 32 -3.66 -0.63 16.59
N GLU A 33 -2.71 0.16 17.09
CA GLU A 33 -2.64 0.61 18.46
C GLU A 33 -3.23 2.01 18.58
N ILE A 34 -4.16 2.22 19.51
CA ILE A 34 -4.68 3.54 19.83
C ILE A 34 -3.72 4.17 20.83
N LEU A 35 -3.04 5.23 20.41
CA LEU A 35 -2.08 5.99 21.22
C LEU A 35 -2.79 7.07 22.02
N GLU A 36 -3.74 7.78 21.40
CA GLU A 36 -4.46 8.90 21.98
C GLU A 36 -5.89 8.95 21.45
N GLN A 37 -6.86 9.34 22.26
CA GLN A 37 -8.26 9.39 21.88
C GLN A 37 -8.85 10.79 22.12
N PHE A 38 -9.44 11.36 21.08
CA PHE A 38 -10.14 12.64 21.10
C PHE A 38 -11.65 12.42 20.90
N LYS A 39 -12.43 13.48 20.95
CA LYS A 39 -13.89 13.40 20.81
C LYS A 39 -14.36 12.76 19.49
N GLN A 40 -13.73 13.11 18.37
CA GLN A 40 -14.09 12.64 17.03
C GLN A 40 -12.94 11.89 16.32
N TRP A 41 -11.73 11.92 16.86
CA TRP A 41 -10.52 11.40 16.25
C TRP A 41 -9.75 10.52 17.22
N SER A 42 -9.02 9.57 16.70
CA SER A 42 -8.01 8.82 17.46
C SER A 42 -6.66 8.91 16.77
N LYS A 43 -5.62 9.11 17.55
CA LYS A 43 -4.25 8.93 17.11
C LYS A 43 -3.90 7.45 17.18
N ILE A 44 -3.51 6.85 16.07
CA ILE A 44 -3.25 5.42 16.00
C ILE A 44 -1.89 5.13 15.36
N LYS A 45 -1.37 3.95 15.66
CA LYS A 45 -0.19 3.38 15.03
C LYS A 45 -0.56 2.07 14.36
N LEU A 46 -0.37 1.97 13.04
CA LEU A 46 -0.59 0.74 12.30
C LEU A 46 0.51 -0.28 12.59
N GLN A 47 0.13 -1.53 12.76
CA GLN A 47 1.10 -2.60 12.96
C GLN A 47 1.86 -2.96 11.68
N PHE A 48 1.21 -2.82 10.53
CA PHE A 48 1.80 -3.20 9.25
C PHE A 48 2.63 -2.08 8.62
N ASP A 49 2.09 -0.86 8.54
CA ASP A 49 2.70 0.23 7.77
C ASP A 49 3.98 0.78 8.41
N GLN A 50 4.11 0.76 9.74
CA GLN A 50 5.22 1.39 10.47
C GLN A 50 5.52 2.80 9.92
N LEU A 51 4.48 3.62 9.83
CA LEU A 51 4.66 5.03 9.50
C LEU A 51 5.63 5.68 10.49
N SER A 52 6.48 6.55 9.99
CA SER A 52 7.44 7.30 10.82
C SER A 52 6.73 8.26 11.79
N GLU A 53 5.52 8.64 11.45
CA GLU A 53 4.68 9.54 12.23
C GLU A 53 3.43 8.82 12.73
N ASP A 54 2.89 9.29 13.84
CA ASP A 54 1.59 8.84 14.33
C ASP A 54 0.50 9.35 13.40
N VAL A 55 -0.40 8.48 12.99
CA VAL A 55 -1.51 8.83 12.09
C VAL A 55 -2.81 8.98 12.85
N ILE A 56 -3.69 9.80 12.33
CA ILE A 56 -4.97 10.14 12.94
C ILE A 56 -6.10 9.60 12.06
N VAL A 57 -7.07 8.99 12.69
CA VAL A 57 -8.28 8.46 12.05
C VAL A 57 -9.52 9.05 12.71
N LEU A 58 -10.54 9.31 11.91
CA LEU A 58 -11.83 9.74 12.42
C LEU A 58 -12.45 8.61 13.25
N ASN A 59 -12.85 8.91 14.48
CA ASN A 59 -13.67 8.02 15.29
C ASN A 59 -15.09 8.03 14.71
N ALA A 60 -15.37 7.10 13.81
CA ALA A 60 -16.71 6.95 13.30
C ALA A 60 -17.54 6.15 14.31
N ASP A 61 -18.68 6.68 14.73
CA ASP A 61 -19.75 5.94 15.42
C ASP A 61 -20.45 4.97 14.44
N LEU A 62 -19.69 4.47 13.45
CA LEU A 62 -20.17 3.62 12.37
C LEU A 62 -20.45 2.18 12.80
N LEU A 63 -20.16 1.83 14.04
CA LEU A 63 -20.50 0.53 14.61
C LEU A 63 -22.02 0.25 14.58
N GLU A 64 -22.87 1.26 14.61
CA GLU A 64 -24.33 1.10 14.54
C GLU A 64 -24.82 0.68 13.14
N TYR A 65 -24.11 1.00 12.08
CA TYR A 65 -24.52 0.66 10.70
C TYR A 65 -24.15 -0.76 10.25
N ILE A 66 -23.21 -1.42 10.95
CA ILE A 66 -22.78 -2.79 10.63
C ILE A 66 -23.57 -3.83 11.42
N THR A 67 -24.25 -3.44 12.51
CA THR A 67 -24.98 -4.31 13.43
C THR A 67 -26.46 -4.55 13.07
N GLY A 68 -26.91 -4.14 11.90
CA GLY A 68 -28.25 -4.44 11.42
C GLY A 68 -28.46 -5.95 11.22
N PRO A 69 -29.64 -6.49 11.57
CA PRO A 69 -29.94 -7.94 11.48
C PRO A 69 -30.07 -8.45 10.04
N ASN A 70 -29.76 -7.65 9.05
CA ASN A 70 -29.89 -7.98 7.63
C ASN A 70 -28.50 -8.17 7.04
N ASN A 71 -28.23 -9.24 6.34
CA ASN A 71 -27.05 -9.61 5.54
C ASN A 71 -26.46 -8.45 4.74
N LEU A 72 -25.88 -7.47 5.42
CA LEU A 72 -25.21 -6.34 4.77
C LEU A 72 -23.88 -6.84 4.20
N LEU A 73 -23.76 -6.83 2.87
CA LEU A 73 -22.51 -7.13 2.19
C LEU A 73 -21.57 -5.92 2.34
N LEU A 74 -20.49 -6.10 3.10
CA LEU A 74 -19.42 -5.13 3.19
C LEU A 74 -18.37 -5.45 2.10
N PRO A 75 -18.21 -4.62 1.04
CA PRO A 75 -17.15 -4.82 0.07
C PRO A 75 -15.79 -4.53 0.74
N ILE A 76 -14.90 -5.50 0.76
CA ILE A 76 -13.54 -5.34 1.28
C ILE A 76 -12.53 -5.28 0.11
N PRO A 77 -11.57 -4.34 0.12
CA PRO A 77 -10.61 -4.19 -0.96
C PRO A 77 -9.55 -5.29 -0.92
N LEU A 78 -8.91 -5.51 -2.07
CA LEU A 78 -7.73 -6.36 -2.20
C LEU A 78 -6.66 -5.92 -1.18
N GLY A 79 -6.12 -6.90 -0.42
CA GLY A 79 -5.12 -6.66 0.61
C GLY A 79 -5.68 -6.45 2.01
N SER A 80 -7.01 -6.52 2.20
CA SER A 80 -7.63 -6.62 3.52
C SER A 80 -7.12 -7.84 4.29
N SER A 81 -7.06 -7.75 5.61
CA SER A 81 -6.60 -8.84 6.48
C SER A 81 -7.77 -9.69 6.96
N LEU A 82 -7.65 -11.02 6.86
CA LEU A 82 -8.72 -11.95 7.22
C LEU A 82 -8.37 -12.79 8.45
N SER A 83 -7.25 -12.51 9.11
CA SER A 83 -6.72 -13.31 10.23
C SER A 83 -7.68 -13.43 11.42
N PHE A 84 -8.53 -12.43 11.63
CA PHE A 84 -9.49 -12.43 12.74
C PHE A 84 -10.78 -13.19 12.45
N LEU A 85 -11.07 -13.54 11.19
CA LEU A 85 -12.29 -14.32 10.85
C LEU A 85 -12.29 -15.73 11.45
N SER A 86 -11.12 -16.22 11.86
CA SER A 86 -10.97 -17.51 12.56
C SER A 86 -11.15 -17.40 14.07
N HIS A 87 -11.25 -16.19 14.63
CA HIS A 87 -11.43 -15.94 16.07
C HIS A 87 -12.77 -15.24 16.26
N SER A 88 -13.67 -15.94 16.88
CA SER A 88 -15.09 -15.62 17.00
C SER A 88 -15.40 -14.43 17.91
N ASP A 89 -14.86 -13.27 17.86
CA ASP A 89 -15.38 -12.19 18.71
C ASP A 89 -14.80 -10.81 18.39
N ILE A 90 -15.20 -10.26 17.24
CA ILE A 90 -15.23 -8.80 17.17
C ILE A 90 -16.69 -8.38 17.33
N ASN A 91 -17.04 -7.88 18.53
CA ASN A 91 -18.38 -7.37 18.85
C ASN A 91 -19.54 -8.32 18.46
N SER A 92 -19.38 -9.64 18.63
CA SER A 92 -20.38 -10.65 18.28
C SER A 92 -20.89 -10.62 16.81
N THR A 93 -20.21 -9.95 15.92
CA THR A 93 -20.57 -9.90 14.49
C THR A 93 -19.83 -10.99 13.73
N ASN A 94 -20.54 -11.99 13.26
CA ASN A 94 -19.99 -13.05 12.40
C ASN A 94 -19.85 -12.51 10.96
N PHE A 95 -18.63 -12.38 10.50
CA PHE A 95 -18.34 -12.11 9.10
C PHE A 95 -18.08 -13.42 8.36
N ASN A 96 -18.77 -13.64 7.25
CA ASN A 96 -18.46 -14.72 6.32
C ASN A 96 -17.76 -14.15 5.09
N PHE A 97 -16.60 -14.72 4.73
CA PHE A 97 -15.85 -14.31 3.56
C PHE A 97 -15.97 -15.37 2.47
N GLU A 98 -16.57 -14.98 1.34
CA GLU A 98 -16.66 -15.78 0.12
C GLU A 98 -15.68 -15.20 -0.90
N GLY A 99 -14.47 -15.77 -0.97
CA GLY A 99 -13.45 -15.31 -1.89
C GLY A 99 -12.13 -16.08 -1.75
N THR A 100 -11.13 -15.68 -2.52
CA THR A 100 -9.81 -16.32 -2.49
C THR A 100 -8.96 -15.72 -1.37
N LYS A 101 -8.52 -16.56 -0.44
CA LYS A 101 -7.58 -16.20 0.62
C LYS A 101 -6.15 -16.39 0.11
N ILE A 102 -5.32 -15.39 0.37
CA ILE A 102 -3.88 -15.45 0.08
C ILE A 102 -3.14 -15.55 1.43
N SER A 103 -2.21 -16.49 1.54
CA SER A 103 -1.41 -16.68 2.75
C SER A 103 -0.01 -17.20 2.43
N GLY A 104 0.92 -17.03 3.38
CA GLY A 104 2.29 -17.49 3.28
C GLY A 104 3.15 -16.64 2.35
N ILE A 105 4.44 -16.99 2.30
CA ILE A 105 5.43 -16.35 1.44
C ILE A 105 5.38 -17.03 0.07
N LYS A 106 5.27 -16.22 -0.98
CA LYS A 106 5.29 -16.67 -2.38
C LYS A 106 6.65 -16.41 -3.01
N PRO A 107 7.04 -17.21 -4.02
CA PRO A 107 8.26 -16.96 -4.76
C PRO A 107 8.23 -15.63 -5.53
N LYS A 108 9.42 -15.03 -5.76
CA LYS A 108 9.61 -13.71 -6.38
C LYS A 108 8.85 -13.54 -7.71
N ASN A 109 8.78 -14.58 -8.53
CA ASN A 109 8.06 -14.55 -9.81
C ASN A 109 6.55 -14.29 -9.70
N CYS A 110 5.95 -14.40 -8.50
CA CYS A 110 4.56 -14.05 -8.26
C CYS A 110 4.33 -12.53 -8.10
N ILE A 111 5.39 -11.75 -7.87
CA ILE A 111 5.30 -10.29 -7.63
C ILE A 111 4.63 -9.59 -8.83
N LEU A 112 5.08 -9.85 -10.05
CA LEU A 112 4.52 -9.21 -11.24
C LEU A 112 3.07 -9.62 -11.49
N ASN A 113 2.70 -10.88 -11.27
CA ASN A 113 1.31 -11.32 -11.40
C ASN A 113 0.39 -10.52 -10.47
N THR A 114 0.86 -10.28 -9.23
CA THR A 114 0.12 -9.45 -8.27
C THR A 114 0.11 -7.97 -8.68
N ALA A 115 1.22 -7.45 -9.21
CA ALA A 115 1.31 -6.07 -9.68
C ALA A 115 0.31 -5.79 -10.82
N PHE A 116 0.13 -6.74 -11.74
CA PHE A 116 -0.85 -6.64 -12.83
C PHE A 116 -2.31 -6.55 -12.35
N MET A 117 -2.65 -7.04 -11.15
CA MET A 117 -4.00 -6.87 -10.58
C MET A 117 -4.36 -5.40 -10.32
N TYR A 118 -3.36 -4.54 -10.18
CA TYR A 118 -3.53 -3.09 -9.99
C TYR A 118 -3.44 -2.29 -11.31
N LEU A 119 -3.14 -2.92 -12.45
CA LEU A 119 -2.95 -2.20 -13.71
C LEU A 119 -4.18 -1.34 -14.04
N ASN A 120 -3.95 -0.07 -14.39
CA ASN A 120 -4.94 0.99 -14.59
C ASN A 120 -5.70 1.45 -13.33
N ALA A 121 -5.36 0.99 -12.12
CA ALA A 121 -5.88 1.60 -10.90
C ALA A 121 -5.52 3.09 -10.87
N PRO A 122 -6.44 4.00 -10.51
CA PRO A 122 -6.18 5.44 -10.49
C PRO A 122 -5.17 5.80 -9.41
N TYR A 123 -4.39 6.86 -9.65
CA TYR A 123 -3.51 7.40 -8.62
C TYR A 123 -4.31 8.13 -7.54
N LEU A 124 -4.01 7.79 -6.30
CA LEU A 124 -4.53 8.49 -5.12
C LEU A 124 -3.41 8.60 -4.08
N TRP A 125 -3.02 9.82 -3.74
CA TRP A 125 -2.05 10.06 -2.68
C TRP A 125 -2.51 9.46 -1.34
N GLY A 126 -1.66 8.68 -0.68
CA GLY A 126 -2.00 7.93 0.54
C GLY A 126 -2.79 6.65 0.28
N GLY A 127 -3.15 6.34 -0.96
CA GLY A 127 -3.96 5.18 -1.34
C GLY A 127 -3.22 3.85 -1.27
N LYS A 128 -3.98 2.77 -0.97
CA LYS A 128 -3.47 1.38 -0.88
C LYS A 128 -4.36 0.37 -1.61
N THR A 129 -5.36 0.81 -2.35
CA THR A 129 -6.36 -0.09 -2.95
C THR A 129 -6.42 0.02 -4.47
N PRO A 130 -6.99 -0.97 -5.18
CA PRO A 130 -7.24 -0.86 -6.62
C PRO A 130 -8.19 0.30 -7.02
N PHE A 131 -8.91 0.88 -6.05
CA PHE A 131 -9.78 2.06 -6.25
C PHE A 131 -9.03 3.39 -6.15
N GLY A 132 -7.78 3.35 -5.73
CA GLY A 132 -6.87 4.48 -5.62
C GLY A 132 -5.61 4.07 -4.88
N VAL A 133 -4.43 4.28 -5.50
CA VAL A 133 -3.15 3.84 -4.96
C VAL A 133 -2.04 4.83 -5.33
N ASP A 134 -1.13 5.14 -4.38
CA ASP A 134 0.10 5.87 -4.69
C ASP A 134 1.26 4.91 -5.02
N CYS A 135 2.42 5.45 -5.36
CA CYS A 135 3.56 4.65 -5.82
C CYS A 135 4.07 3.66 -4.76
N SER A 136 4.25 4.12 -3.54
CA SER A 136 4.74 3.28 -2.43
C SER A 136 3.64 2.39 -1.83
N GLY A 137 2.40 2.83 -1.82
CA GLY A 137 1.24 2.00 -1.47
C GLY A 137 1.05 0.84 -2.45
N PHE A 138 1.25 1.09 -3.75
CA PHE A 138 1.23 0.05 -4.77
C PHE A 138 2.29 -1.03 -4.51
N THR A 139 3.56 -0.63 -4.36
CA THR A 139 4.65 -1.59 -4.09
C THR A 139 4.43 -2.31 -2.77
N GLN A 140 4.01 -1.59 -1.70
CA GLN A 140 3.71 -2.16 -0.40
C GLN A 140 2.64 -3.25 -0.49
N MET A 141 1.53 -2.98 -1.18
CA MET A 141 0.42 -3.93 -1.28
C MET A 141 0.76 -5.14 -2.15
N VAL A 142 1.51 -4.95 -3.25
CA VAL A 142 1.99 -6.04 -4.08
C VAL A 142 2.87 -6.98 -3.27
N TYR A 143 3.81 -6.46 -2.49
CA TYR A 143 4.67 -7.25 -1.63
C TYR A 143 3.89 -7.91 -0.48
N LYS A 144 2.97 -7.19 0.18
CA LYS A 144 2.08 -7.73 1.22
C LYS A 144 1.32 -8.96 0.75
N LEU A 145 0.72 -8.91 -0.44
CA LEU A 145 -0.02 -10.02 -1.05
C LEU A 145 0.87 -11.23 -1.41
N ASN A 146 2.18 -11.05 -1.43
CA ASN A 146 3.16 -12.11 -1.62
C ASN A 146 3.87 -12.52 -0.31
N GLY A 147 3.42 -12.00 0.85
CA GLY A 147 3.91 -12.37 2.18
C GLY A 147 5.15 -11.61 2.64
N TYR A 148 5.51 -10.52 1.94
CA TYR A 148 6.66 -9.68 2.28
C TYR A 148 6.21 -8.34 2.85
N LYS A 149 7.03 -7.75 3.73
CA LYS A 149 6.73 -6.48 4.38
C LYS A 149 7.59 -5.36 3.80
N LEU A 150 6.93 -4.33 3.28
CA LEU A 150 7.54 -3.04 2.96
C LEU A 150 7.01 -1.94 3.89
N LEU A 151 7.83 -0.94 4.14
CA LEU A 151 7.43 0.27 4.84
C LEU A 151 6.48 1.11 3.97
N ARG A 152 5.84 2.13 4.56
CA ARG A 152 4.78 2.85 3.86
C ARG A 152 5.32 3.78 2.77
N ASP A 153 6.35 4.58 3.08
CA ASP A 153 6.83 5.63 2.18
C ASP A 153 7.95 5.13 1.27
N ALA A 154 8.05 5.68 0.06
CA ALA A 154 9.10 5.34 -0.90
C ALA A 154 10.51 5.56 -0.31
N SER A 155 10.72 6.64 0.43
CA SER A 155 11.99 6.93 1.11
C SER A 155 12.35 5.88 2.16
N GLN A 156 11.36 5.35 2.88
CA GLN A 156 11.55 4.28 3.86
C GLN A 156 11.80 2.93 3.18
N GLN A 157 11.08 2.63 2.08
CA GLN A 157 11.29 1.41 1.29
C GLN A 157 12.69 1.38 0.67
N ALA A 158 13.24 2.53 0.26
CA ALA A 158 14.59 2.65 -0.28
C ALA A 158 15.70 2.31 0.73
N LEU A 159 15.39 2.28 2.03
CA LEU A 159 16.30 1.84 3.09
C LEU A 159 16.28 0.32 3.30
N GLN A 160 15.32 -0.39 2.71
CA GLN A 160 15.18 -1.84 2.82
C GLN A 160 15.93 -2.55 1.69
N GLY A 161 16.30 -3.80 1.93
CA GLY A 161 16.95 -4.67 0.95
C GLY A 161 18.37 -4.28 0.57
N GLU A 162 18.92 -5.01 -0.40
CA GLU A 162 20.27 -4.85 -0.92
C GLU A 162 20.28 -3.87 -2.11
N ALA A 163 21.23 -2.93 -2.12
CA ALA A 163 21.40 -2.01 -3.24
C ALA A 163 22.16 -2.68 -4.37
N LEU A 164 21.65 -2.59 -5.60
CA LEU A 164 22.33 -3.04 -6.81
C LEU A 164 23.13 -1.88 -7.42
N SER A 165 24.29 -2.20 -7.99
CA SER A 165 25.18 -1.21 -8.59
C SER A 165 24.77 -0.83 -10.01
N PHE A 166 24.22 -1.79 -10.76
CA PHE A 166 23.84 -1.62 -12.15
C PHE A 166 22.42 -2.13 -12.41
N ILE A 167 21.73 -1.51 -13.38
CA ILE A 167 20.37 -1.92 -13.77
C ILE A 167 20.34 -3.34 -14.34
N GLU A 168 21.44 -3.79 -14.95
CA GLU A 168 21.59 -5.12 -15.54
C GLU A 168 21.64 -6.24 -14.49
N GLU A 169 21.91 -5.90 -13.23
CA GLU A 169 21.88 -6.84 -12.09
C GLU A 169 20.46 -7.06 -11.56
N SER A 170 19.52 -6.21 -11.97
CA SER A 170 18.14 -6.27 -11.48
C SER A 170 17.37 -7.41 -12.15
N GLU A 171 16.46 -7.97 -11.38
CA GLU A 171 15.54 -9.01 -11.80
C GLU A 171 14.08 -8.51 -11.70
N PRO A 172 13.17 -9.10 -12.47
CA PRO A 172 11.75 -8.83 -12.32
C PRO A 172 11.28 -9.00 -10.86
N GLY A 173 10.60 -7.99 -10.37
CA GLY A 173 10.17 -7.92 -8.96
C GLY A 173 11.06 -7.07 -8.07
N ASP A 174 12.25 -6.66 -8.49
CA ASP A 174 13.07 -5.68 -7.75
C ASP A 174 12.45 -4.29 -7.79
N LEU A 175 12.85 -3.41 -6.86
CA LEU A 175 12.32 -2.06 -6.75
C LEU A 175 13.32 -1.02 -7.30
N ALA A 176 12.83 -0.13 -8.14
CA ALA A 176 13.56 1.05 -8.57
C ALA A 176 13.02 2.29 -7.85
N PHE A 177 13.92 3.12 -7.33
CA PHE A 177 13.62 4.35 -6.59
C PHE A 177 14.16 5.56 -7.32
N PHE A 178 13.38 6.64 -7.26
CA PHE A 178 13.63 7.86 -8.03
C PHE A 178 13.67 9.06 -7.10
N ASP A 179 14.59 9.99 -7.37
CA ASP A 179 14.78 11.16 -6.55
C ASP A 179 14.37 12.48 -7.27
N ASN A 180 14.21 13.53 -6.47
CA ASN A 180 14.10 14.90 -6.93
C ASN A 180 15.50 15.55 -7.07
N GLU A 181 15.55 16.83 -7.45
CA GLU A 181 16.79 17.57 -7.61
C GLU A 181 17.58 17.72 -6.31
N GLU A 182 16.91 17.63 -5.16
CA GLU A 182 17.52 17.69 -3.82
C GLU A 182 18.06 16.32 -3.36
N GLY A 183 17.84 15.24 -4.14
CA GLY A 183 18.25 13.87 -3.81
C GLY A 183 17.31 13.13 -2.87
N ASN A 184 16.11 13.68 -2.59
CA ASN A 184 15.10 13.01 -1.79
C ASN A 184 14.33 11.99 -2.64
N ILE A 185 14.15 10.77 -2.12
CA ILE A 185 13.35 9.75 -2.79
C ILE A 185 11.87 10.18 -2.76
N ILE A 186 11.29 10.29 -3.96
CA ILE A 186 9.92 10.75 -4.16
C ILE A 186 9.05 9.74 -4.92
N HIS A 187 9.64 8.70 -5.50
CA HIS A 187 8.89 7.73 -6.30
C HIS A 187 9.54 6.34 -6.26
N VAL A 188 8.71 5.32 -6.52
CA VAL A 188 9.11 3.91 -6.57
C VAL A 188 8.26 3.14 -7.57
N GLY A 189 8.86 2.11 -8.19
CA GLY A 189 8.16 1.15 -9.05
C GLY A 189 8.81 -0.23 -8.99
N ILE A 190 8.13 -1.22 -9.58
CA ILE A 190 8.56 -2.61 -9.64
C ILE A 190 9.15 -2.87 -11.02
N ILE A 191 10.39 -3.36 -11.05
CA ILE A 191 11.11 -3.72 -12.28
C ILE A 191 10.45 -4.94 -12.92
N MET A 192 10.33 -4.89 -14.24
CA MET A 192 9.82 -5.96 -15.10
C MET A 192 10.94 -6.46 -16.03
N GLU A 193 10.64 -7.49 -16.82
CA GLU A 193 11.52 -7.95 -17.90
C GLU A 193 11.70 -6.85 -18.98
N ASP A 194 12.75 -6.99 -19.80
CA ASP A 194 12.99 -6.18 -20.98
C ASP A 194 13.08 -4.66 -20.74
N ASN A 195 13.61 -4.26 -19.58
CA ASN A 195 13.76 -2.84 -19.20
C ASN A 195 12.42 -2.09 -19.13
N TYR A 196 11.40 -2.74 -18.62
CA TYR A 196 10.13 -2.11 -18.26
C TYR A 196 9.99 -1.97 -16.75
N ILE A 197 9.11 -1.07 -16.35
CA ILE A 197 8.74 -0.82 -14.95
C ILE A 197 7.24 -0.65 -14.85
N ILE A 198 6.62 -1.28 -13.83
CA ILE A 198 5.24 -1.02 -13.46
C ILE A 198 5.20 -0.13 -12.21
N HIS A 199 4.52 1.00 -12.28
CA HIS A 199 4.49 2.00 -11.21
C HIS A 199 3.19 2.80 -11.22
N ALA A 200 2.88 3.52 -10.13
CA ALA A 200 1.71 4.39 -10.04
C ALA A 200 2.09 5.87 -10.29
N SER A 201 1.72 6.39 -11.46
CA SER A 201 1.90 7.79 -11.85
C SER A 201 0.71 8.21 -12.72
N GLY A 202 -0.21 9.02 -12.17
CA GLY A 202 -1.53 9.29 -12.73
C GLY A 202 -2.48 8.08 -12.64
N LYS A 203 -1.97 6.90 -12.92
CA LYS A 203 -2.55 5.57 -12.73
C LYS A 203 -1.44 4.54 -12.59
N VAL A 204 -1.76 3.31 -12.23
CA VAL A 204 -0.80 2.20 -12.36
C VAL A 204 -0.60 1.92 -13.85
N ARG A 205 0.64 2.05 -14.29
CA ARG A 205 1.03 2.00 -15.70
C ARG A 205 2.38 1.30 -15.90
N ILE A 206 2.68 0.96 -17.13
CA ILE A 206 3.95 0.37 -17.55
C ILE A 206 4.66 1.35 -18.46
N ASP A 207 5.90 1.67 -18.12
CA ASP A 207 6.79 2.53 -18.91
C ASP A 207 8.17 1.86 -19.11
N ARG A 208 9.03 2.44 -19.92
CA ARG A 208 10.41 1.97 -20.06
C ARG A 208 11.28 2.47 -18.91
N LEU A 209 12.25 1.65 -18.52
CA LEU A 209 13.26 2.00 -17.53
C LEU A 209 14.65 1.91 -18.15
N ASP A 210 15.45 2.94 -18.00
CA ASP A 210 16.86 2.95 -18.35
C ASP A 210 17.71 3.59 -17.22
N HIS A 211 19.01 3.73 -17.45
CA HIS A 211 19.95 4.32 -16.46
C HIS A 211 19.67 5.78 -16.13
N LEU A 212 18.89 6.51 -16.94
CA LEU A 212 18.45 7.88 -16.64
C LEU A 212 17.18 7.89 -15.80
N GLY A 213 16.34 6.85 -15.93
CA GLY A 213 15.09 6.73 -15.18
C GLY A 213 13.91 6.23 -16.01
N ILE A 214 12.70 6.66 -15.65
CA ILE A 214 11.48 6.25 -16.33
C ILE A 214 11.25 7.08 -17.57
N TYR A 215 11.25 6.43 -18.74
CA TYR A 215 10.91 7.04 -20.02
C TYR A 215 9.44 6.82 -20.35
N ASN A 216 8.67 7.90 -20.41
CA ASN A 216 7.26 7.89 -20.79
C ASN A 216 7.11 8.11 -22.30
N ALA A 217 6.67 7.06 -23.01
CA ALA A 217 6.52 7.08 -24.46
C ALA A 217 5.38 8.01 -24.94
N GLU A 218 4.36 8.28 -24.10
CA GLU A 218 3.26 9.18 -24.47
C GLU A 218 3.72 10.64 -24.54
N THR A 219 4.65 11.01 -23.63
CA THR A 219 5.18 12.39 -23.53
C THR A 219 6.56 12.54 -24.15
N ASN A 220 7.18 11.45 -24.61
CA ASN A 220 8.52 11.36 -25.20
C ASN A 220 9.60 12.00 -24.32
N ARG A 221 9.58 11.73 -23.00
CA ARG A 221 10.55 12.27 -22.05
C ARG A 221 10.74 11.37 -20.85
N HIS A 222 11.90 11.54 -20.17
CA HIS A 222 12.11 10.99 -18.85
C HIS A 222 11.28 11.79 -17.82
N THR A 223 10.58 11.09 -16.96
CA THR A 223 9.67 11.67 -15.94
C THR A 223 10.19 11.56 -14.53
N HIS A 224 10.99 10.54 -14.24
CA HIS A 224 11.52 10.25 -12.92
C HIS A 224 12.98 9.81 -13.06
N LYS A 225 13.90 10.51 -12.37
CA LYS A 225 15.33 10.23 -12.41
C LYS A 225 15.67 9.05 -11.51
N LEU A 226 16.33 8.02 -12.06
CA LEU A 226 16.76 6.85 -11.30
C LEU A 226 17.80 7.20 -10.24
N ARG A 227 17.56 6.75 -9.01
CA ARG A 227 18.49 6.96 -7.89
C ARG A 227 19.15 5.68 -7.41
N VAL A 228 18.35 4.63 -7.17
CA VAL A 228 18.86 3.34 -6.68
C VAL A 228 17.87 2.22 -7.01
N ILE A 229 18.42 1.04 -7.22
CA ILE A 229 17.66 -0.20 -7.37
C ILE A 229 17.90 -1.06 -6.12
N LYS A 230 16.86 -1.70 -5.63
CA LYS A 230 16.91 -2.56 -4.45
C LYS A 230 16.37 -3.94 -4.74
N LYS A 231 17.16 -4.94 -4.38
CA LYS A 231 16.73 -6.33 -4.25
C LYS A 231 16.15 -6.51 -2.84
N ILE A 232 14.85 -6.78 -2.77
CA ILE A 232 14.16 -6.97 -1.48
C ILE A 232 14.11 -8.45 -1.08
N ILE A 233 14.04 -9.35 -2.08
CA ILE A 233 13.90 -10.82 -1.93
C ILE A 233 14.72 -11.56 -2.96
#